data_70fe523496be6358c256f13f78530c7d
#
_entry.id   70fe523496be6358c256f13f78530c7d
#
_cell.length_a   1.000
_cell.length_b   1.000
_cell.length_c   1.000
_cell.angle_alpha   90.00
_cell.angle_beta   90.00
_cell.angle_gamma   90.00
#
_symmetry.space_group_name_H-M   'P 1'
#
loop_
_entity.id
_entity.type
_entity.pdbx_description
1 polymer ?
#
loop_
_entity_poly.entity_id
_entity_poly.type
_entity_poly.pdbx_seq_one_letter_code
_entity_poly.pdbx_strand_id
1 'polypeptide(L)'
;GEEGLGNLRGSRKICEDYGNRIKAFTSFDCTMDTIACRAVGSERFRVNVKTEGGHSYSCFGNPNAIAVMADLIREIYEISVPEGGKTTYNVGVIEGGTSVNTIAQEVHTLCEYRSDDADSLDWMKARFAEIFSKKREGAVVSVEVVGLRPCERLNEEQKKVREEMLDFAKETLA
;
A
#
# COMPACT_ATOMS: atom_id res chain seq x y z
N GLY A 1 -10.64 -16.29 5.58
CA GLY A 1 -11.41 -15.09 5.40
C GLY A 1 -10.66 -13.81 5.74
N GLU A 2 -11.23 -12.69 5.49
CA GLU A 2 -10.71 -11.35 5.82
C GLU A 2 -9.44 -10.94 5.05
N GLU A 3 -9.19 -11.53 3.89
CA GLU A 3 -8.01 -11.21 3.09
C GLU A 3 -8.05 -9.75 2.61
N GLY A 4 -9.19 -9.26 2.16
CA GLY A 4 -9.37 -7.91 1.66
C GLY A 4 -9.28 -6.83 2.76
N LEU A 5 -10.43 -6.49 3.33
CA LEU A 5 -10.56 -5.43 4.34
C LEU A 5 -9.99 -5.84 5.71
N GLY A 6 -9.97 -7.13 6.02
CA GLY A 6 -9.49 -7.65 7.30
C GLY A 6 -7.97 -7.63 7.49
N ASN A 7 -7.20 -7.21 6.48
CA ASN A 7 -5.74 -7.07 6.53
C ASN A 7 -5.02 -8.32 7.08
N LEU A 8 -5.45 -9.51 6.65
CA LEU A 8 -4.90 -10.83 7.05
C LEU A 8 -5.08 -11.17 8.55
N ARG A 9 -6.11 -10.66 9.22
CA ARG A 9 -6.31 -10.83 10.67
C ARG A 9 -6.26 -12.31 11.09
N GLY A 10 -6.92 -13.21 10.36
CA GLY A 10 -6.94 -14.65 10.65
C GLY A 10 -5.55 -15.27 10.58
N SER A 11 -4.79 -15.02 9.51
CA SER A 11 -3.41 -15.53 9.35
C SER A 11 -2.47 -14.96 10.42
N ARG A 12 -2.61 -13.68 10.77
CA ARG A 12 -1.83 -13.07 11.86
C ARG A 12 -2.10 -13.76 13.18
N LYS A 13 -3.38 -14.03 13.50
CA LYS A 13 -3.75 -14.73 14.73
C LYS A 13 -3.18 -16.15 14.80
N ILE A 14 -3.21 -16.88 13.68
CA ILE A 14 -2.60 -18.22 13.61
C ILE A 14 -1.08 -18.12 13.84
N CYS A 15 -0.40 -17.14 13.22
CA CYS A 15 1.03 -16.95 13.43
C CYS A 15 1.39 -16.53 14.88
N GLU A 16 0.56 -15.71 15.51
CA GLU A 16 0.73 -15.32 16.91
C GLU A 16 0.61 -16.52 17.84
N ASP A 17 -0.42 -17.37 17.65
CA ASP A 17 -0.72 -18.48 18.56
C ASP A 17 0.19 -19.70 18.33
N TYR A 18 0.62 -19.94 17.10
CA TYR A 18 1.29 -21.18 16.68
C TYR A 18 2.58 -20.98 15.89
N GLY A 19 3.03 -19.75 15.63
CA GLY A 19 4.13 -19.45 14.70
C GLY A 19 5.41 -20.24 14.94
N ASN A 20 5.80 -20.43 16.20
CA ASN A 20 6.96 -21.23 16.61
C ASN A 20 6.80 -22.75 16.40
N ARG A 21 5.60 -23.22 16.05
CA ARG A 21 5.24 -24.63 15.81
C ARG A 21 4.90 -24.92 14.36
N ILE A 22 4.74 -23.86 13.53
CA ILE A 22 4.38 -23.97 12.11
C ILE A 22 5.66 -24.13 11.31
N LYS A 23 5.84 -25.30 10.68
CA LYS A 23 6.92 -25.55 9.73
C LYS A 23 6.57 -24.99 8.33
N ALA A 24 5.32 -25.15 7.92
CA ALA A 24 4.82 -24.66 6.63
C ALA A 24 3.34 -24.31 6.75
N PHE A 25 2.88 -23.35 5.97
CA PHE A 25 1.49 -22.92 5.91
C PHE A 25 1.02 -22.88 4.45
N THR A 26 -0.02 -23.62 4.14
CA THR A 26 -0.64 -23.65 2.82
C THR A 26 -2.07 -23.17 2.91
N SER A 27 -2.43 -22.21 2.07
CA SER A 27 -3.80 -21.71 1.92
C SER A 27 -4.35 -22.13 0.56
N PHE A 28 -5.57 -22.63 0.54
CA PHE A 28 -6.30 -22.95 -0.69
C PHE A 28 -7.29 -21.82 -0.97
N ASP A 29 -7.14 -21.19 -2.12
CA ASP A 29 -7.95 -20.04 -2.53
C ASP A 29 -8.07 -19.96 -4.05
N CYS A 30 -9.10 -19.29 -4.56
CA CYS A 30 -9.35 -19.09 -6.00
C CYS A 30 -9.45 -20.38 -6.81
N THR A 31 -8.71 -20.47 -7.90
CA THR A 31 -8.67 -21.62 -8.81
C THR A 31 -7.53 -22.59 -8.45
N MET A 32 -7.68 -23.87 -8.78
CA MET A 32 -6.70 -24.91 -8.47
C MET A 32 -5.63 -25.07 -9.57
N ASP A 33 -5.59 -24.20 -10.54
CA ASP A 33 -4.69 -24.21 -11.69
C ASP A 33 -3.42 -23.37 -11.50
N THR A 34 -3.30 -22.68 -10.38
CA THR A 34 -2.16 -21.82 -10.08
C THR A 34 -1.64 -22.02 -8.65
N ILE A 35 -0.33 -21.88 -8.48
CA ILE A 35 0.32 -21.91 -7.17
C ILE A 35 1.02 -20.56 -6.95
N ALA A 36 0.54 -19.78 -5.98
CA ALA A 36 1.20 -18.57 -5.55
C ALA A 36 2.31 -18.92 -4.53
N CYS A 37 3.56 -18.72 -4.90
CA CYS A 37 4.72 -19.06 -4.09
C CYS A 37 5.53 -17.86 -3.58
N ARG A 38 5.07 -16.63 -3.85
CA ARG A 38 5.67 -15.40 -3.34
C ARG A 38 4.63 -14.55 -2.64
N ALA A 39 4.96 -14.05 -1.45
CA ALA A 39 4.11 -13.13 -0.73
C ALA A 39 4.38 -11.69 -1.18
N VAL A 40 3.36 -11.07 -1.77
CA VAL A 40 3.39 -9.65 -2.15
C VAL A 40 3.10 -8.79 -0.92
N GLY A 41 4.10 -8.03 -0.47
CA GLY A 41 3.93 -7.02 0.55
C GLY A 41 3.19 -5.79 0.03
N SER A 42 2.49 -5.08 0.90
CA SER A 42 1.83 -3.83 0.55
C SER A 42 1.61 -2.93 1.76
N GLU A 43 1.62 -1.63 1.54
CA GLU A 43 1.17 -0.66 2.51
C GLU A 43 0.14 0.27 1.86
N ARG A 44 -0.96 0.52 2.55
CA ARG A 44 -2.10 1.31 2.08
C ARG A 44 -2.31 2.50 2.98
N PHE A 45 -2.59 3.64 2.39
CA PHE A 45 -2.70 4.90 3.08
C PHE A 45 -4.02 5.60 2.77
N ARG A 46 -4.55 6.27 3.78
CA ARG A 46 -5.45 7.40 3.62
C ARG A 46 -4.63 8.67 3.85
N VAL A 47 -4.58 9.53 2.85
CA VAL A 47 -3.93 10.84 2.94
C VAL A 47 -5.00 11.91 2.93
N ASN A 48 -5.02 12.78 3.94
CA ASN A 48 -5.93 13.89 4.02
C ASN A 48 -5.14 15.20 3.91
N VAL A 49 -5.65 16.13 3.13
CA VAL A 49 -5.13 17.51 3.02
C VAL A 49 -6.21 18.46 3.47
N LYS A 50 -5.85 19.37 4.39
CA LYS A 50 -6.72 20.46 4.88
C LYS A 50 -6.05 21.80 4.66
N THR A 51 -6.85 22.80 4.25
CA THR A 51 -6.45 24.18 4.02
C THR A 51 -7.51 25.13 4.59
N GLU A 52 -7.23 26.44 4.60
CA GLU A 52 -8.19 27.45 4.98
C GLU A 52 -9.39 27.50 4.02
N GLY A 53 -9.13 27.39 2.70
CA GLY A 53 -10.16 27.47 1.66
C GLY A 53 -10.79 28.85 1.54
N GLY A 54 -12.08 28.91 1.15
CA GLY A 54 -12.84 30.14 1.06
C GLY A 54 -13.61 30.32 -0.25
N HIS A 55 -14.23 31.49 -0.44
CA HIS A 55 -14.92 31.82 -1.69
C HIS A 55 -13.91 32.06 -2.82
N SER A 56 -14.07 31.42 -3.97
CA SER A 56 -13.06 31.43 -5.05
C SER A 56 -12.69 32.81 -5.57
N TYR A 57 -13.60 33.78 -5.52
CA TYR A 57 -13.34 35.16 -5.94
C TYR A 57 -12.79 36.03 -4.80
N SER A 58 -13.46 36.06 -3.65
CA SER A 58 -13.09 36.99 -2.55
C SER A 58 -11.86 36.53 -1.76
N CYS A 59 -11.59 35.22 -1.75
CA CYS A 59 -10.43 34.62 -1.06
C CYS A 59 -9.39 34.08 -2.09
N PHE A 60 -9.37 34.67 -3.29
CA PHE A 60 -8.41 34.27 -4.31
C PHE A 60 -6.98 34.40 -3.80
N GLY A 61 -6.18 33.31 -3.95
CA GLY A 61 -4.82 33.23 -3.43
C GLY A 61 -4.70 32.31 -2.20
N ASN A 62 -5.80 31.99 -1.52
CA ASN A 62 -5.77 30.99 -0.46
C ASN A 62 -5.38 29.60 -1.01
N PRO A 63 -4.65 28.79 -0.23
CA PRO A 63 -4.32 27.41 -0.61
C PRO A 63 -5.57 26.57 -0.86
N ASN A 64 -5.55 25.78 -1.93
CA ASN A 64 -6.63 24.87 -2.30
C ASN A 64 -6.22 23.43 -2.02
N ALA A 65 -6.97 22.75 -1.16
CA ALA A 65 -6.65 21.36 -0.78
C ALA A 65 -6.57 20.41 -1.98
N ILE A 66 -7.42 20.60 -3.01
CA ILE A 66 -7.39 19.79 -4.23
C ILE A 66 -6.09 20.04 -5.02
N ALA A 67 -5.65 21.29 -5.15
CA ALA A 67 -4.39 21.61 -5.84
C ALA A 67 -3.18 21.01 -5.11
N VAL A 68 -3.14 21.13 -3.79
CA VAL A 68 -2.09 20.51 -2.96
C VAL A 68 -2.09 18.98 -3.09
N MET A 69 -3.27 18.35 -3.13
CA MET A 69 -3.37 16.89 -3.34
C MET A 69 -2.93 16.49 -4.75
N ALA A 70 -3.26 17.28 -5.76
CA ALA A 70 -2.82 17.02 -7.14
C ALA A 70 -1.29 17.03 -7.26
N ASP A 71 -0.61 17.97 -6.61
CA ASP A 71 0.85 18.01 -6.55
C ASP A 71 1.43 16.78 -5.82
N LEU A 72 0.82 16.37 -4.71
CA LEU A 72 1.22 15.17 -3.98
C LEU A 72 1.08 13.92 -4.85
N ILE A 73 -0.05 13.78 -5.55
CA ILE A 73 -0.28 12.67 -6.49
C ILE A 73 0.74 12.69 -7.62
N ARG A 74 1.03 13.86 -8.21
CA ARG A 74 2.06 13.99 -9.24
C ARG A 74 3.42 13.49 -8.74
N GLU A 75 3.83 13.86 -7.53
CA GLU A 75 5.09 13.39 -6.94
C GLU A 75 5.10 11.86 -6.75
N ILE A 76 3.97 11.24 -6.38
CA ILE A 76 3.86 9.77 -6.33
C ILE A 76 4.09 9.17 -7.71
N TYR A 77 3.51 9.73 -8.76
CA TYR A 77 3.63 9.21 -10.14
C TYR A 77 4.96 9.55 -10.82
N GLU A 78 5.81 10.36 -10.20
CA GLU A 78 7.21 10.58 -10.60
C GLU A 78 8.17 9.53 -10.00
N ILE A 79 7.70 8.64 -9.13
CA ILE A 79 8.54 7.59 -8.56
C ILE A 79 8.96 6.59 -9.65
N SER A 80 10.27 6.45 -9.87
CA SER A 80 10.83 5.36 -10.67
C SER A 80 11.00 4.14 -9.77
N VAL A 81 10.21 3.08 -10.02
CA VAL A 81 10.23 1.87 -9.21
C VAL A 81 11.57 1.12 -9.33
N PRO A 82 12.03 0.43 -8.26
CA PRO A 82 13.22 -0.42 -8.32
C PRO A 82 13.07 -1.57 -9.32
N GLU A 83 14.20 -2.05 -9.84
CA GLU A 83 14.23 -3.19 -10.77
C GLU A 83 14.12 -4.57 -10.08
N GLY A 84 14.24 -4.62 -8.76
CA GLY A 84 14.11 -5.85 -7.97
C GLY A 84 12.66 -6.30 -7.86
N GLY A 85 12.31 -7.42 -8.47
CA GLY A 85 10.95 -7.97 -8.42
C GLY A 85 9.90 -7.11 -9.13
N LYS A 86 8.60 -7.42 -8.88
CA LYS A 86 7.48 -6.61 -9.38
C LYS A 86 7.03 -5.61 -8.33
N THR A 87 7.34 -4.35 -8.57
CA THR A 87 6.94 -3.22 -7.71
C THR A 87 5.91 -2.35 -8.40
N THR A 88 4.85 -2.00 -7.70
CA THR A 88 3.74 -1.18 -8.22
C THR A 88 3.27 -0.19 -7.17
N TYR A 89 2.64 0.89 -7.62
CA TYR A 89 1.91 1.82 -6.76
C TYR A 89 0.64 2.28 -7.47
N ASN A 90 -0.32 2.78 -6.70
CA ASN A 90 -1.58 3.27 -7.25
C ASN A 90 -2.22 4.33 -6.33
N VAL A 91 -2.89 5.28 -6.94
CA VAL A 91 -3.85 6.18 -6.30
C VAL A 91 -5.23 5.80 -6.82
N GLY A 92 -6.01 5.14 -5.97
CA GLY A 92 -7.26 4.48 -6.39
C GLY A 92 -8.53 5.28 -6.11
N VAL A 93 -8.47 6.25 -5.19
CA VAL A 93 -9.62 7.08 -4.80
C VAL A 93 -9.14 8.50 -4.55
N ILE A 94 -9.91 9.49 -4.96
CA ILE A 94 -9.79 10.89 -4.55
C ILE A 94 -11.19 11.46 -4.34
N GLU A 95 -11.42 12.09 -3.18
CA GLU A 95 -12.70 12.69 -2.81
C GLU A 95 -12.46 13.99 -2.03
N GLY A 96 -13.23 15.02 -2.32
CA GLY A 96 -13.17 16.30 -1.60
C GLY A 96 -13.75 17.47 -2.38
N GLY A 97 -13.65 18.67 -1.75
CA GLY A 97 -14.30 19.86 -2.25
C GLY A 97 -15.80 19.89 -1.98
N THR A 98 -16.46 21.02 -2.28
CA THR A 98 -17.89 21.20 -2.02
C THR A 98 -18.64 21.80 -3.21
N SER A 99 -18.08 22.82 -3.85
CA SER A 99 -18.74 23.48 -5.01
C SER A 99 -17.69 24.17 -5.90
N VAL A 100 -18.09 24.48 -7.14
CA VAL A 100 -17.21 25.09 -8.15
C VAL A 100 -16.67 26.48 -7.74
N ASN A 101 -17.41 27.22 -6.93
CA ASN A 101 -17.04 28.57 -6.48
C ASN A 101 -16.43 28.58 -5.05
N THR A 102 -15.99 27.43 -4.56
CA THR A 102 -15.33 27.30 -3.26
C THR A 102 -13.90 26.76 -3.45
N ILE A 103 -12.91 27.46 -2.89
CA ILE A 103 -11.56 26.94 -2.72
C ILE A 103 -11.65 25.78 -1.75
N ALA A 104 -11.30 24.57 -2.21
CA ALA A 104 -11.50 23.36 -1.42
C ALA A 104 -10.72 23.40 -0.10
N GLN A 105 -11.41 23.15 1.01
CA GLN A 105 -10.85 23.13 2.35
C GLN A 105 -10.32 21.75 2.73
N GLU A 106 -10.88 20.70 2.16
CA GLU A 106 -10.51 19.33 2.50
C GLU A 106 -10.62 18.41 1.28
N VAL A 107 -9.65 17.51 1.16
CA VAL A 107 -9.63 16.42 0.19
C VAL A 107 -8.91 15.23 0.81
N HIS A 108 -9.33 14.02 0.46
CA HIS A 108 -8.57 12.83 0.80
C HIS A 108 -8.35 11.92 -0.40
N THR A 109 -7.33 11.09 -0.30
CA THR A 109 -7.03 10.05 -1.27
C THR A 109 -6.72 8.73 -0.58
N LEU A 110 -7.01 7.62 -1.29
CA LEU A 110 -6.51 6.29 -0.93
C LEU A 110 -5.46 5.87 -1.94
N CYS A 111 -4.28 5.55 -1.45
CA CYS A 111 -3.16 5.10 -2.28
C CYS A 111 -2.45 3.92 -1.64
N GLU A 112 -1.68 3.20 -2.45
CA GLU A 112 -0.89 2.05 -2.00
C GLU A 112 0.38 1.88 -2.82
N TYR A 113 1.33 1.13 -2.27
CA TYR A 113 2.40 0.50 -3.03
C TYR A 113 2.48 -0.99 -2.67
N ARG A 114 3.04 -1.78 -3.58
CA ARG A 114 3.22 -3.23 -3.43
C ARG A 114 4.55 -3.67 -4.04
N SER A 115 5.13 -4.73 -3.48
CA SER A 115 6.27 -5.43 -4.07
C SER A 115 6.30 -6.89 -3.65
N ASP A 116 6.79 -7.77 -4.52
CA ASP A 116 7.17 -9.15 -4.20
C ASP A 116 8.66 -9.27 -3.85
N ASP A 117 9.37 -8.12 -3.78
CA ASP A 117 10.73 -7.99 -3.28
C ASP A 117 10.77 -7.10 -2.05
N ALA A 118 11.34 -7.62 -0.97
CA ALA A 118 11.30 -6.95 0.34
C ALA A 118 12.15 -5.68 0.40
N ASP A 119 13.27 -5.63 -0.32
CA ASP A 119 14.14 -4.45 -0.33
C ASP A 119 13.51 -3.33 -1.18
N SER A 120 12.87 -3.70 -2.29
CA SER A 120 12.06 -2.78 -3.09
C SER A 120 10.87 -2.23 -2.31
N LEU A 121 10.22 -3.07 -1.47
CA LEU A 121 9.13 -2.62 -0.61
C LEU A 121 9.61 -1.58 0.42
N ASP A 122 10.75 -1.82 1.07
CA ASP A 122 11.35 -0.87 2.01
C ASP A 122 11.77 0.44 1.31
N TRP A 123 12.29 0.34 0.09
CA TRP A 123 12.61 1.51 -0.71
C TRP A 123 11.36 2.35 -1.04
N MET A 124 10.26 1.70 -1.46
CA MET A 124 8.98 2.38 -1.69
C MET A 124 8.45 3.05 -0.43
N LYS A 125 8.57 2.39 0.73
CA LYS A 125 8.22 2.96 2.02
C LYS A 125 8.96 4.28 2.28
N ALA A 126 10.27 4.30 2.02
CA ALA A 126 11.07 5.51 2.19
C ALA A 126 10.65 6.62 1.23
N ARG A 127 10.35 6.32 -0.04
CA ARG A 127 9.88 7.32 -1.03
C ARG A 127 8.53 7.91 -0.67
N PHE A 128 7.56 7.08 -0.27
CA PHE A 128 6.26 7.57 0.17
C PHE A 128 6.37 8.42 1.44
N ALA A 129 7.17 7.99 2.42
CA ALA A 129 7.43 8.77 3.63
C ALA A 129 8.06 10.14 3.32
N GLU A 130 9.00 10.20 2.38
CA GLU A 130 9.60 11.47 1.94
C GLU A 130 8.54 12.41 1.34
N ILE A 131 7.69 11.92 0.42
CA ILE A 131 6.63 12.71 -0.21
C ILE A 131 5.63 13.22 0.84
N PHE A 132 5.21 12.35 1.76
CA PHE A 132 4.23 12.69 2.79
C PHE A 132 4.78 13.67 3.84
N SER A 133 6.08 13.65 4.11
CA SER A 133 6.71 14.52 5.08
C SER A 133 7.00 15.95 4.57
N LYS A 134 6.89 16.17 3.26
CA LYS A 134 7.12 17.50 2.67
C LYS A 134 6.16 18.55 3.24
N LYS A 135 6.72 19.64 3.76
CA LYS A 135 5.91 20.77 4.18
C LYS A 135 5.27 21.43 2.97
N ARG A 136 3.96 21.66 3.04
CA ARG A 136 3.17 22.34 2.02
C ARG A 136 2.59 23.60 2.62
N GLU A 137 2.94 24.76 2.06
CA GLU A 137 2.56 26.05 2.62
C GLU A 137 1.03 26.20 2.66
N GLY A 138 0.52 26.63 3.80
CA GLY A 138 -0.92 26.84 4.04
C GLY A 138 -1.76 25.55 4.04
N ALA A 139 -1.13 24.37 4.05
CA ALA A 139 -1.83 23.09 4.09
C ALA A 139 -1.33 22.19 5.23
N VAL A 140 -2.25 21.43 5.81
CA VAL A 140 -1.97 20.36 6.76
C VAL A 140 -2.19 19.04 6.06
N VAL A 141 -1.13 18.21 5.96
CA VAL A 141 -1.20 16.87 5.43
C VAL A 141 -1.17 15.88 6.59
N SER A 142 -2.13 14.98 6.65
CA SER A 142 -2.17 13.87 7.61
C SER A 142 -2.28 12.54 6.88
N VAL A 143 -1.57 11.53 7.39
CA VAL A 143 -1.47 10.21 6.77
C VAL A 143 -1.82 9.14 7.78
N GLU A 144 -2.70 8.24 7.38
CA GLU A 144 -3.11 7.08 8.14
C GLU A 144 -2.77 5.81 7.37
N VAL A 145 -2.13 4.84 8.00
CA VAL A 145 -1.92 3.49 7.43
C VAL A 145 -3.19 2.68 7.62
N VAL A 146 -3.89 2.39 6.53
CA VAL A 146 -5.17 1.65 6.54
C VAL A 146 -5.02 0.17 6.18
N GLY A 147 -3.82 -0.26 5.79
CA GLY A 147 -3.52 -1.66 5.51
C GLY A 147 -2.02 -1.90 5.43
N LEU A 148 -1.58 -3.03 5.98
CA LEU A 148 -0.18 -3.46 5.96
C LEU A 148 -0.10 -4.96 5.74
N ARG A 149 0.61 -5.38 4.69
CA ARG A 149 0.93 -6.78 4.41
C ARG A 149 2.44 -6.93 4.29
N PRO A 150 3.06 -7.87 5.02
CA PRO A 150 4.49 -8.08 4.91
C PRO A 150 4.84 -8.71 3.54
N CYS A 151 6.01 -8.36 3.02
CA CYS A 151 6.67 -9.12 1.98
C CYS A 151 7.43 -10.30 2.60
N GLU A 152 7.64 -11.35 1.84
CA GLU A 152 8.43 -12.48 2.32
C GLU A 152 9.91 -12.10 2.52
N ARG A 153 10.49 -12.61 3.62
CA ARG A 153 11.92 -12.60 3.89
C ARG A 153 12.31 -13.99 4.37
N LEU A 154 12.59 -14.88 3.41
CA LEU A 154 12.91 -16.28 3.70
C LEU A 154 14.42 -16.45 3.90
N ASN A 155 14.79 -17.20 4.95
CA ASN A 155 16.14 -17.73 5.09
C ASN A 155 16.34 -18.96 4.19
N GLU A 156 17.55 -19.50 4.11
CA GLU A 156 17.86 -20.62 3.20
C GLU A 156 17.10 -21.91 3.54
N GLU A 157 16.86 -22.19 4.81
CA GLU A 157 16.04 -23.33 5.25
C GLU A 157 14.59 -23.18 4.80
N GLN A 158 14.01 -22.00 4.97
CA GLN A 158 12.63 -21.70 4.55
C GLN A 158 12.48 -21.75 3.02
N LYS A 159 13.48 -21.28 2.26
CA LYS A 159 13.51 -21.40 0.80
C LYS A 159 13.46 -22.87 0.38
N LYS A 160 14.29 -23.71 1.01
CA LYS A 160 14.30 -25.15 0.73
C LYS A 160 12.94 -25.82 1.02
N VAL A 161 12.31 -25.52 2.16
CA VAL A 161 10.97 -26.03 2.48
C VAL A 161 9.94 -25.58 1.43
N ARG A 162 10.01 -24.34 0.97
CA ARG A 162 9.13 -23.83 -0.11
C ARG A 162 9.34 -24.62 -1.41
N GLU A 163 10.57 -24.85 -1.82
CA GLU A 163 10.90 -25.60 -3.03
C GLU A 163 10.38 -27.03 -2.94
N GLU A 164 10.61 -27.74 -1.83
CA GLU A 164 10.08 -29.09 -1.59
C GLU A 164 8.54 -29.13 -1.68
N MET A 165 7.85 -28.12 -1.13
CA MET A 165 6.38 -28.01 -1.23
C MET A 165 5.90 -27.76 -2.65
N LEU A 166 6.62 -26.92 -3.41
CA LEU A 166 6.28 -26.62 -4.81
C LEU A 166 6.46 -27.86 -5.71
N ASP A 167 7.53 -28.58 -5.52
CA ASP A 167 7.80 -29.81 -6.32
C ASP A 167 6.76 -30.88 -6.01
N PHE A 168 6.43 -31.11 -4.74
CA PHE A 168 5.35 -31.99 -4.35
C PHE A 168 4.00 -31.59 -4.98
N ALA A 169 3.68 -30.29 -4.95
CA ALA A 169 2.42 -29.82 -5.54
C ALA A 169 2.39 -30.00 -7.07
N LYS A 170 3.48 -29.74 -7.78
CA LYS A 170 3.58 -29.98 -9.23
C LYS A 170 3.40 -31.45 -9.58
N GLU A 171 4.06 -32.34 -8.84
CA GLU A 171 3.94 -33.80 -9.05
C GLU A 171 2.53 -34.32 -8.78
N THR A 172 1.82 -33.71 -7.84
CA THR A 172 0.47 -34.15 -7.43
C THR A 172 -0.64 -33.61 -8.35
N LEU A 173 -0.42 -32.44 -8.96
CA LEU A 173 -1.41 -31.75 -9.80
C LEU A 173 -1.18 -31.94 -11.30
N ALA A 174 -0.09 -32.61 -11.70
CA ALA A 174 0.19 -32.96 -13.08
C ALA A 174 -0.62 -34.19 -13.50
#